data_7807bdf73624294d592553cfd63182fa
#
_entry.id   7807bdf73624294d592553cfd63182fa
#
_cell.length_a   1.000
_cell.length_b   1.000
_cell.length_c   1.000
_cell.angle_alpha   90.00
_cell.angle_beta   90.00
_cell.angle_gamma   90.00
#
_symmetry.space_group_name_H-M   'P 1'
#
loop_
_entity.id
_entity.type
_entity.pdbx_description
1 polymer ?
#
loop_
_entity_poly.entity_id
_entity_poly.type
_entity_poly.pdbx_seq_one_letter_code
_entity_poly.pdbx_strand_id
1 'polypeptide(L)'
;MTAGPPFDPRQYWESRLREHYSLAGVGYLRLGRRYNAWMYRVRRAVFDRMLERTASLAAVDWNGKAVLDVGSGTGFYVERWLRAGARATGVDLTDVAVEQLGRAFPEARFVRADIGGALADIPLAAGSFDAVSAMDVLFHIVDDAAYARAFRNLAALLKPGGWLLWSDNFLRHRAERVAHQASRPLAESTRAVDAAGFRIVERVPMFVLMNYPADTRSRLARWLWTAMVAPAAVAEPLGWALGALLYPVERALVRWTRESPTTELMLCQKRG
;
A
#
# COMPACT_ATOMS: atom_id res chain seq x y z
N MET A 1 32.57 -7.74 -15.86
CA MET A 1 31.62 -8.04 -14.79
C MET A 1 30.28 -8.31 -15.45
N THR A 2 29.84 -9.54 -15.53
CA THR A 2 28.52 -9.89 -16.06
C THR A 2 27.47 -9.35 -15.08
N ALA A 3 26.59 -8.46 -15.56
CA ALA A 3 25.46 -8.04 -14.77
C ALA A 3 24.67 -9.27 -14.31
N GLY A 4 24.37 -9.39 -13.05
CA GLY A 4 23.53 -10.45 -12.51
C GLY A 4 22.16 -10.46 -13.23
N PRO A 5 21.38 -11.54 -13.12
CA PRO A 5 20.07 -11.61 -13.73
C PRO A 5 19.21 -10.40 -13.31
N PRO A 6 18.36 -9.87 -14.20
CA PRO A 6 17.47 -8.76 -13.86
C PRO A 6 16.57 -9.15 -12.68
N PHE A 7 16.25 -8.18 -11.84
CA PHE A 7 15.36 -8.40 -10.69
C PHE A 7 13.98 -8.85 -11.15
N ASP A 8 13.52 -9.99 -10.65
CA ASP A 8 12.18 -10.53 -10.88
C ASP A 8 11.30 -10.27 -9.64
N PRO A 9 10.34 -9.31 -9.73
CA PRO A 9 9.46 -8.98 -8.61
C PRO A 9 8.60 -10.17 -8.16
N ARG A 10 8.13 -11.00 -9.10
CA ARG A 10 7.30 -12.17 -8.78
C ARG A 10 8.08 -13.18 -7.96
N GLN A 11 9.25 -13.58 -8.43
CA GLN A 11 10.10 -14.54 -7.73
C GLN A 11 10.48 -14.03 -6.33
N TYR A 12 10.80 -12.75 -6.21
CA TYR A 12 11.13 -12.12 -4.93
C TYR A 12 9.98 -12.21 -3.93
N TRP A 13 8.77 -11.80 -4.33
CA TRP A 13 7.61 -11.80 -3.43
C TRP A 13 7.08 -13.21 -3.16
N GLU A 14 7.09 -14.10 -4.16
CA GLU A 14 6.72 -15.50 -4.01
C GLU A 14 7.59 -16.18 -2.94
N SER A 15 8.92 -16.06 -3.02
CA SER A 15 9.85 -16.64 -2.04
C SER A 15 9.64 -16.03 -0.66
N ARG A 16 9.54 -14.70 -0.58
CA ARG A 16 9.35 -13.98 0.68
C ARG A 16 8.06 -14.37 1.39
N LEU A 17 6.95 -14.50 0.69
CA LEU A 17 5.67 -14.89 1.26
C LEU A 17 5.61 -16.38 1.60
N ARG A 18 6.29 -17.25 0.86
CA ARG A 18 6.43 -18.67 1.25
C ARG A 18 7.13 -18.83 2.58
N GLU A 19 8.17 -18.05 2.84
CA GLU A 19 8.93 -18.10 4.08
C GLU A 19 8.24 -17.36 5.24
N HIS A 20 7.58 -16.24 4.93
CA HIS A 20 7.10 -15.29 5.93
C HIS A 20 5.67 -14.80 5.63
N TYR A 21 4.67 -15.69 5.56
CA TYR A 21 3.28 -15.29 5.36
C TYR A 21 2.71 -14.64 6.62
N SER A 22 2.92 -13.34 6.76
CA SER A 22 2.49 -12.55 7.92
C SER A 22 2.52 -11.05 7.60
N LEU A 23 1.93 -10.22 8.48
CA LEU A 23 2.02 -8.76 8.37
C LEU A 23 3.47 -8.24 8.37
N ALA A 24 4.39 -8.92 9.05
CA ALA A 24 5.81 -8.58 8.99
C ALA A 24 6.43 -8.95 7.63
N GLY A 25 5.98 -10.06 7.02
CA GLY A 25 6.45 -10.50 5.70
C GLY A 25 6.09 -9.54 4.59
N VAL A 26 4.89 -8.95 4.59
CA VAL A 26 4.47 -7.88 3.66
C VAL A 26 4.84 -6.49 4.15
N GLY A 27 5.37 -6.35 5.38
CA GLY A 27 5.77 -5.10 6.01
C GLY A 27 7.28 -5.01 6.21
N TYR A 28 7.68 -4.48 7.37
CA TYR A 28 9.07 -4.24 7.73
C TYR A 28 9.65 -5.45 8.51
N LEU A 29 10.07 -6.48 7.78
CA LEU A 29 10.47 -7.78 8.34
C LEU A 29 11.48 -7.67 9.52
N ARG A 30 12.48 -6.76 9.40
CA ARG A 30 13.51 -6.55 10.43
C ARG A 30 12.98 -6.07 11.78
N LEU A 31 11.79 -5.48 11.85
CA LEU A 31 11.19 -4.94 13.07
C LEU A 31 10.32 -5.97 13.81
N GLY A 32 10.35 -7.24 13.37
CA GLY A 32 9.63 -8.33 14.00
C GLY A 32 8.11 -8.26 13.84
N ARG A 33 7.44 -9.30 14.28
CA ARG A 33 5.97 -9.45 14.10
C ARG A 33 5.17 -8.48 14.99
N ARG A 34 5.63 -8.30 16.24
CA ARG A 34 4.87 -7.52 17.24
C ARG A 34 4.91 -6.02 16.99
N TYR A 35 6.06 -5.48 16.55
CA TYR A 35 6.11 -4.06 16.16
C TYR A 35 5.29 -3.82 14.87
N ASN A 36 5.41 -4.71 13.87
CA ASN A 36 4.57 -4.63 12.69
C ASN A 36 3.07 -4.66 13.01
N ALA A 37 2.64 -5.47 13.99
CA ALA A 37 1.24 -5.48 14.42
C ALA A 37 0.76 -4.09 14.89
N TRP A 38 1.60 -3.30 15.56
CA TRP A 38 1.30 -1.92 15.91
C TRP A 38 1.28 -0.99 14.71
N MET A 39 2.23 -1.12 13.79
CA MET A 39 2.20 -0.38 12.53
C MET A 39 0.91 -0.64 11.76
N TYR A 40 0.46 -1.88 11.68
CA TYR A 40 -0.80 -2.22 11.02
C TYR A 40 -2.05 -1.72 11.78
N ARG A 41 -1.99 -1.49 13.07
CA ARG A 41 -3.05 -0.75 13.80
C ARG A 41 -3.13 0.71 13.36
N VAL A 42 -2.00 1.36 13.09
CA VAL A 42 -1.98 2.72 12.51
C VAL A 42 -2.58 2.71 11.11
N ARG A 43 -2.10 1.79 10.23
CA ARG A 43 -2.62 1.61 8.87
C ARG A 43 -4.13 1.43 8.86
N ARG A 44 -4.65 0.55 9.72
CA ARG A 44 -6.09 0.35 9.88
C ARG A 44 -6.81 1.65 10.20
N ALA A 45 -6.34 2.39 11.20
CA ALA A 45 -7.00 3.61 11.63
C ALA A 45 -6.98 4.72 10.57
N VAL A 46 -5.91 4.80 9.76
CA VAL A 46 -5.84 5.75 8.65
C VAL A 46 -6.72 5.30 7.50
N PHE A 47 -6.67 4.02 7.14
CA PHE A 47 -7.46 3.48 6.03
C PHE A 47 -8.97 3.56 6.32
N ASP A 48 -9.43 3.09 7.50
CA ASP A 48 -10.83 3.14 7.91
C ASP A 48 -11.35 4.59 7.89
N ARG A 49 -10.57 5.55 8.42
CA ARG A 49 -10.90 6.99 8.33
C ARG A 49 -11.04 7.46 6.88
N MET A 50 -10.18 6.97 5.97
CA MET A 50 -10.27 7.35 4.55
C MET A 50 -11.45 6.69 3.85
N LEU A 51 -11.87 5.49 4.25
CA LEU A 51 -13.12 4.89 3.78
C LEU A 51 -14.33 5.72 4.21
N GLU A 52 -14.41 6.12 5.47
CA GLU A 52 -15.46 6.99 6.00
C GLU A 52 -15.46 8.36 5.29
N ARG A 53 -14.27 8.94 5.10
CA ARG A 53 -14.10 10.21 4.40
C ARG A 53 -14.56 10.13 2.94
N THR A 54 -14.19 9.06 2.23
CA THR A 54 -14.58 8.84 0.84
C THR A 54 -16.09 8.60 0.75
N ALA A 55 -16.66 7.81 1.66
CA ALA A 55 -18.10 7.57 1.73
C ALA A 55 -18.87 8.90 1.90
N SER A 56 -18.40 9.78 2.80
CA SER A 56 -18.99 11.10 3.01
C SER A 56 -18.87 12.02 1.78
N LEU A 57 -17.69 12.05 1.12
CA LEU A 57 -17.46 12.89 -0.07
C LEU A 57 -18.29 12.45 -1.28
N ALA A 58 -18.47 11.15 -1.43
CA ALA A 58 -19.18 10.54 -2.55
C ALA A 58 -20.67 10.34 -2.29
N ALA A 59 -21.16 10.57 -1.06
CA ALA A 59 -22.48 10.16 -0.60
C ALA A 59 -22.74 8.67 -0.91
N VAL A 60 -21.74 7.80 -0.67
CA VAL A 60 -21.74 6.38 -1.02
C VAL A 60 -21.75 5.54 0.25
N ASP A 61 -22.61 4.52 0.28
CA ASP A 61 -22.47 3.39 1.18
C ASP A 61 -21.64 2.29 0.49
N TRP A 62 -20.60 1.79 1.18
CA TRP A 62 -19.76 0.72 0.65
C TRP A 62 -20.48 -0.63 0.62
N ASN A 63 -21.61 -0.78 1.29
CA ASN A 63 -22.36 -2.02 1.32
C ASN A 63 -22.76 -2.47 -0.10
N GLY A 64 -22.35 -3.69 -0.47
CA GLY A 64 -22.58 -4.27 -1.78
C GLY A 64 -21.78 -3.64 -2.94
N LYS A 65 -20.93 -2.63 -2.71
CA LYS A 65 -20.06 -2.06 -3.74
C LYS A 65 -18.96 -3.02 -4.15
N ALA A 66 -18.63 -3.04 -5.43
CA ALA A 66 -17.53 -3.85 -5.95
C ALA A 66 -16.21 -3.12 -5.74
N VAL A 67 -15.29 -3.74 -5.02
CA VAL A 67 -13.97 -3.15 -4.73
C VAL A 67 -12.85 -4.09 -5.12
N LEU A 68 -11.73 -3.51 -5.54
CA LEU A 68 -10.51 -4.24 -5.89
C LEU A 68 -9.39 -3.85 -4.92
N ASP A 69 -8.72 -4.83 -4.33
CA ASP A 69 -7.50 -4.64 -3.58
C ASP A 69 -6.30 -5.19 -4.37
N VAL A 70 -5.37 -4.33 -4.72
CA VAL A 70 -4.19 -4.66 -5.53
C VAL A 70 -2.97 -4.86 -4.64
N GLY A 71 -2.27 -5.98 -4.85
CA GLY A 71 -1.21 -6.43 -3.96
C GLY A 71 -1.77 -6.88 -2.62
N SER A 72 -2.78 -7.74 -2.66
CA SER A 72 -3.57 -8.13 -1.47
C SER A 72 -2.75 -8.80 -0.38
N GLY A 73 -1.59 -9.40 -0.71
CA GLY A 73 -0.61 -9.95 0.23
C GLY A 73 -1.21 -10.91 1.25
N THR A 74 -1.39 -10.43 2.48
CA THR A 74 -2.01 -11.22 3.58
C THR A 74 -3.48 -10.89 3.83
N GLY A 75 -4.11 -10.10 2.97
CA GLY A 75 -5.55 -9.80 3.05
C GLY A 75 -5.94 -8.69 4.03
N PHE A 76 -4.96 -7.94 4.56
CA PHE A 76 -5.24 -6.92 5.56
C PHE A 76 -6.24 -5.86 5.09
N TYR A 77 -6.11 -5.35 3.87
CA TYR A 77 -7.04 -4.35 3.32
C TYR A 77 -8.31 -5.00 2.76
N VAL A 78 -8.23 -6.22 2.25
CA VAL A 78 -9.42 -7.03 1.89
C VAL A 78 -10.36 -7.14 3.09
N GLU A 79 -9.85 -7.49 4.28
CA GLU A 79 -10.64 -7.55 5.51
C GLU A 79 -11.32 -6.20 5.84
N ARG A 80 -10.65 -5.07 5.59
CA ARG A 80 -11.23 -3.73 5.82
C ARG A 80 -12.41 -3.46 4.89
N TRP A 81 -12.27 -3.79 3.62
CA TRP A 81 -13.35 -3.67 2.64
C TRP A 81 -14.55 -4.58 2.97
N LEU A 82 -14.30 -5.83 3.32
CA LEU A 82 -15.35 -6.77 3.73
C LEU A 82 -16.11 -6.26 4.97
N ARG A 83 -15.39 -5.71 5.96
CA ARG A 83 -16.02 -5.10 7.14
C ARG A 83 -16.83 -3.84 6.83
N ALA A 84 -16.51 -3.14 5.76
CA ALA A 84 -17.33 -2.04 5.25
C ALA A 84 -18.54 -2.51 4.43
N GLY A 85 -18.77 -3.83 4.32
CA GLY A 85 -19.86 -4.43 3.58
C GLY A 85 -19.63 -4.55 2.07
N ALA A 86 -18.44 -4.21 1.58
CA ALA A 86 -18.12 -4.26 0.16
C ALA A 86 -17.90 -5.70 -0.32
N ARG A 87 -18.15 -5.94 -1.61
CA ARG A 87 -17.76 -7.18 -2.31
C ARG A 87 -16.33 -7.04 -2.79
N ALA A 88 -15.40 -7.66 -2.09
CA ALA A 88 -13.99 -7.53 -2.36
C ALA A 88 -13.50 -8.54 -3.41
N THR A 89 -12.67 -8.05 -4.31
CA THR A 89 -11.79 -8.84 -5.18
C THR A 89 -10.35 -8.47 -4.85
N GLY A 90 -9.46 -9.44 -4.73
CA GLY A 90 -8.04 -9.22 -4.53
C GLY A 90 -7.23 -9.61 -5.77
N VAL A 91 -6.20 -8.82 -6.08
CA VAL A 91 -5.17 -9.14 -7.07
C VAL A 91 -3.82 -9.22 -6.38
N ASP A 92 -3.08 -10.26 -6.64
CA ASP A 92 -1.68 -10.36 -6.22
C ASP A 92 -0.82 -10.93 -7.35
N LEU A 93 0.48 -10.62 -7.31
CA LEU A 93 1.45 -11.12 -8.27
C LEU A 93 1.84 -12.58 -8.00
N THR A 94 1.62 -13.05 -6.77
CA THR A 94 2.11 -14.34 -6.24
C THR A 94 1.00 -15.38 -6.15
N ASP A 95 1.37 -16.63 -6.43
CA ASP A 95 0.45 -17.76 -6.28
C ASP A 95 0.18 -18.04 -4.80
N VAL A 96 1.22 -17.94 -3.95
CA VAL A 96 1.09 -18.18 -2.51
C VAL A 96 0.07 -17.23 -1.86
N ALA A 97 0.06 -15.94 -2.22
CA ALA A 97 -0.92 -15.01 -1.69
C ALA A 97 -2.34 -15.39 -2.13
N VAL A 98 -2.56 -15.64 -3.42
CA VAL A 98 -3.87 -16.00 -3.97
C VAL A 98 -4.44 -17.27 -3.31
N GLU A 99 -3.61 -18.30 -3.13
CA GLU A 99 -4.04 -19.54 -2.45
C GLU A 99 -4.40 -19.33 -0.98
N GLN A 100 -3.55 -18.63 -0.23
CA GLN A 100 -3.78 -18.38 1.19
C GLN A 100 -5.00 -17.48 1.41
N LEU A 101 -5.16 -16.46 0.58
CA LEU A 101 -6.30 -15.55 0.63
C LEU A 101 -7.62 -16.24 0.28
N GLY A 102 -7.63 -17.12 -0.74
CA GLY A 102 -8.81 -17.89 -1.10
C GLY A 102 -9.29 -18.81 0.02
N ARG A 103 -8.36 -19.31 0.86
CA ARG A 103 -8.71 -20.10 2.06
C ARG A 103 -9.18 -19.23 3.23
N ALA A 104 -8.57 -18.05 3.39
CA ALA A 104 -8.86 -17.16 4.53
C ALA A 104 -10.15 -16.35 4.35
N PHE A 105 -10.52 -16.02 3.09
CA PHE A 105 -11.66 -15.18 2.76
C PHE A 105 -12.50 -15.86 1.64
N PRO A 106 -13.22 -16.94 1.92
CA PRO A 106 -13.98 -17.68 0.91
C PRO A 106 -15.11 -16.85 0.27
N GLU A 107 -15.53 -15.76 0.90
CA GLU A 107 -16.53 -14.81 0.39
C GLU A 107 -15.95 -13.80 -0.63
N ALA A 108 -14.64 -13.72 -0.79
CA ALA A 108 -13.96 -12.83 -1.72
C ALA A 108 -13.36 -13.60 -2.90
N ARG A 109 -13.18 -12.93 -4.03
CA ARG A 109 -12.51 -13.49 -5.20
C ARG A 109 -11.04 -13.05 -5.22
N PHE A 110 -10.13 -13.97 -5.54
CA PHE A 110 -8.71 -13.65 -5.71
C PHE A 110 -8.22 -14.11 -7.07
N VAL A 111 -7.41 -13.29 -7.73
CA VAL A 111 -6.81 -13.59 -9.02
C VAL A 111 -5.33 -13.23 -9.02
N ARG A 112 -4.54 -14.06 -9.67
CA ARG A 112 -3.11 -13.75 -9.90
C ARG A 112 -3.00 -12.90 -11.16
N ALA A 113 -2.45 -11.70 -11.03
CA ALA A 113 -2.12 -10.84 -12.16
C ALA A 113 -1.04 -9.81 -11.79
N ASP A 114 -0.32 -9.34 -12.80
CA ASP A 114 0.57 -8.19 -12.70
C ASP A 114 -0.19 -6.92 -13.11
N ILE A 115 -0.43 -6.03 -12.15
CA ILE A 115 -1.13 -4.76 -12.42
C ILE A 115 -0.31 -3.83 -13.33
N GLY A 116 1.02 -3.98 -13.40
CA GLY A 116 1.92 -3.27 -14.31
C GLY A 116 2.03 -3.92 -15.69
N GLY A 117 1.43 -5.10 -15.90
CA GLY A 117 1.41 -5.86 -17.15
C GLY A 117 0.42 -5.33 -18.19
N ALA A 118 0.16 -6.12 -19.22
CA ALA A 118 -0.86 -5.78 -20.21
C ALA A 118 -2.27 -5.93 -19.59
N LEU A 119 -3.18 -5.00 -19.88
CA LEU A 119 -4.56 -5.06 -19.36
C LEU A 119 -5.29 -6.35 -19.78
N ALA A 120 -5.00 -6.85 -20.98
CA ALA A 120 -5.58 -8.09 -21.49
C ALA A 120 -5.22 -9.34 -20.68
N ASP A 121 -4.11 -9.31 -19.96
CA ASP A 121 -3.65 -10.41 -19.10
C ASP A 121 -4.24 -10.35 -17.68
N ILE A 122 -5.00 -9.30 -17.37
CA ILE A 122 -5.68 -9.13 -16.07
C ILE A 122 -7.10 -9.72 -16.23
N PRO A 123 -7.44 -10.85 -15.56
CA PRO A 123 -8.72 -11.53 -15.74
C PRO A 123 -9.87 -10.85 -14.98
N LEU A 124 -9.98 -9.53 -15.16
CA LEU A 124 -10.99 -8.67 -14.54
C LEU A 124 -11.65 -7.78 -15.60
N ALA A 125 -12.96 -7.57 -15.47
CA ALA A 125 -13.70 -6.73 -16.40
C ALA A 125 -13.37 -5.24 -16.18
N ALA A 126 -13.15 -4.52 -17.27
CA ALA A 126 -13.00 -3.06 -17.26
C ALA A 126 -14.29 -2.39 -16.74
N GLY A 127 -14.14 -1.25 -16.05
CA GLY A 127 -15.26 -0.47 -15.54
C GLY A 127 -16.16 -1.22 -14.52
N SER A 128 -15.62 -2.21 -13.81
CA SER A 128 -16.42 -3.05 -12.91
C SER A 128 -16.35 -2.68 -11.43
N PHE A 129 -15.33 -1.88 -11.03
CA PHE A 129 -15.10 -1.56 -9.62
C PHE A 129 -15.52 -0.13 -9.26
N ASP A 130 -16.18 0.00 -8.11
CA ASP A 130 -16.54 1.29 -7.51
C ASP A 130 -15.32 1.95 -6.83
N ALA A 131 -14.43 1.13 -6.27
CA ALA A 131 -13.17 1.59 -5.70
C ALA A 131 -12.05 0.58 -5.89
N VAL A 132 -10.82 1.08 -5.88
CA VAL A 132 -9.58 0.29 -5.87
C VAL A 132 -8.71 0.75 -4.71
N SER A 133 -8.12 -0.19 -3.97
CA SER A 133 -7.00 0.06 -3.06
C SER A 133 -5.71 -0.54 -3.61
N ALA A 134 -4.58 0.19 -3.46
CA ALA A 134 -3.23 -0.27 -3.81
C ALA A 134 -2.25 0.24 -2.75
N MET A 135 -2.19 -0.48 -1.62
CA MET A 135 -1.51 0.00 -0.42
C MET A 135 -0.10 -0.59 -0.31
N ASP A 136 0.91 0.28 -0.44
CA ASP A 136 2.34 -0.06 -0.41
C ASP A 136 2.75 -1.06 -1.51
N VAL A 137 2.18 -0.93 -2.70
CA VAL A 137 2.39 -1.85 -3.83
C VAL A 137 3.11 -1.18 -4.98
N LEU A 138 2.64 0.00 -5.42
CA LEU A 138 3.06 0.58 -6.70
C LEU A 138 4.54 0.96 -6.73
N PHE A 139 5.15 1.30 -5.61
CA PHE A 139 6.59 1.55 -5.54
C PHE A 139 7.45 0.28 -5.72
N HIS A 140 6.85 -0.92 -5.67
CA HIS A 140 7.53 -2.17 -6.04
C HIS A 140 7.57 -2.41 -7.55
N ILE A 141 6.84 -1.63 -8.33
CA ILE A 141 6.96 -1.61 -9.79
C ILE A 141 8.14 -0.69 -10.16
N VAL A 142 9.33 -1.28 -10.30
CA VAL A 142 10.58 -0.53 -10.50
C VAL A 142 10.77 0.02 -11.92
N ASP A 143 10.13 -0.59 -12.92
CA ASP A 143 10.08 -0.11 -14.30
C ASP A 143 9.07 1.04 -14.44
N ASP A 144 9.50 2.17 -15.01
CA ASP A 144 8.67 3.37 -15.09
C ASP A 144 7.52 3.23 -16.11
N ALA A 145 7.72 2.45 -17.18
CA ALA A 145 6.67 2.21 -18.15
C ALA A 145 5.60 1.25 -17.59
N ALA A 146 5.99 0.25 -16.81
CA ALA A 146 5.07 -0.63 -16.08
C ALA A 146 4.32 0.13 -14.99
N TYR A 147 5.00 1.04 -14.27
CA TYR A 147 4.36 1.91 -13.29
C TYR A 147 3.27 2.80 -13.91
N ALA A 148 3.56 3.42 -15.04
CA ALA A 148 2.56 4.21 -15.77
C ALA A 148 1.42 3.34 -16.32
N ARG A 149 1.71 2.10 -16.77
CA ARG A 149 0.67 1.14 -17.16
C ARG A 149 -0.21 0.75 -15.99
N ALA A 150 0.36 0.52 -14.80
CA ALA A 150 -0.41 0.19 -13.62
C ALA A 150 -1.51 1.24 -13.35
N PHE A 151 -1.21 2.54 -13.39
CA PHE A 151 -2.25 3.57 -13.22
C PHE A 151 -3.30 3.54 -14.33
N ARG A 152 -2.91 3.31 -15.59
CA ARG A 152 -3.88 3.15 -16.69
C ARG A 152 -4.78 1.93 -16.47
N ASN A 153 -4.23 0.81 -16.02
CA ASN A 153 -4.98 -0.40 -15.72
C ASN A 153 -5.94 -0.17 -14.54
N LEU A 154 -5.49 0.49 -13.46
CA LEU A 154 -6.36 0.88 -12.35
C LEU A 154 -7.51 1.77 -12.82
N ALA A 155 -7.23 2.75 -13.67
CA ALA A 155 -8.27 3.60 -14.26
C ALA A 155 -9.23 2.79 -15.16
N ALA A 156 -8.71 1.86 -15.97
CA ALA A 156 -9.54 1.02 -16.83
C ALA A 156 -10.48 0.09 -16.04
N LEU A 157 -10.03 -0.44 -14.91
CA LEU A 157 -10.82 -1.33 -14.06
C LEU A 157 -11.91 -0.59 -13.25
N LEU A 158 -11.67 0.69 -12.93
CA LEU A 158 -12.63 1.54 -12.22
C LEU A 158 -13.79 1.99 -13.12
N LYS A 159 -14.98 2.05 -12.55
CA LYS A 159 -16.13 2.76 -13.12
C LYS A 159 -15.80 4.26 -13.32
N PRO A 160 -16.48 4.97 -14.23
CA PRO A 160 -16.43 6.43 -14.25
C PRO A 160 -16.78 7.00 -12.87
N GLY A 161 -16.01 7.99 -12.39
CA GLY A 161 -16.17 8.56 -11.05
C GLY A 161 -15.73 7.66 -9.89
N GLY A 162 -15.21 6.46 -10.15
CA GLY A 162 -14.72 5.51 -9.14
C GLY A 162 -13.49 6.04 -8.39
N TRP A 163 -13.16 5.42 -7.27
CA TRP A 163 -12.18 5.90 -6.31
C TRP A 163 -10.92 5.03 -6.26
N LEU A 164 -9.76 5.68 -6.17
CA LEU A 164 -8.47 5.02 -5.95
C LEU A 164 -7.89 5.51 -4.62
N LEU A 165 -7.65 4.56 -3.71
CA LEU A 165 -6.90 4.75 -2.47
C LEU A 165 -5.56 4.05 -2.63
N TRP A 166 -4.46 4.79 -2.55
CA TRP A 166 -3.14 4.17 -2.68
C TRP A 166 -2.11 4.83 -1.79
N SER A 167 -1.10 4.08 -1.37
CA SER A 167 -0.03 4.61 -0.52
C SER A 167 1.33 4.42 -1.16
N ASP A 168 2.19 5.40 -0.90
CA ASP A 168 3.60 5.43 -1.32
C ASP A 168 4.38 6.39 -0.41
N ASN A 169 5.68 6.45 -0.58
CA ASN A 169 6.53 7.38 0.16
C ASN A 169 6.44 8.83 -0.35
N PHE A 170 5.93 9.09 -1.54
CA PHE A 170 5.76 10.44 -2.15
C PHE A 170 6.90 11.41 -1.84
N LEU A 171 8.13 11.06 -2.22
CA LEU A 171 9.32 11.80 -1.86
C LEU A 171 9.31 13.22 -2.45
N ARG A 172 9.63 14.23 -1.63
CA ARG A 172 9.73 15.64 -2.05
C ARG A 172 11.14 16.05 -2.40
N HIS A 173 12.13 15.32 -1.88
CA HIS A 173 13.51 15.77 -1.92
C HIS A 173 14.38 15.02 -2.93
N ARG A 174 14.16 13.73 -3.11
CA ARG A 174 14.90 12.89 -4.06
C ARG A 174 14.15 11.61 -4.37
N ALA A 175 14.35 11.06 -5.56
CA ALA A 175 13.97 9.68 -5.83
C ALA A 175 14.90 8.72 -5.06
N GLU A 176 14.36 7.61 -4.60
CA GLU A 176 15.14 6.52 -4.01
C GLU A 176 14.81 5.22 -4.72
N ARG A 177 15.83 4.58 -5.28
CA ARG A 177 15.68 3.31 -6.00
C ARG A 177 16.61 2.27 -5.42
N VAL A 178 16.05 1.11 -5.11
CA VAL A 178 16.78 -0.11 -4.77
C VAL A 178 16.27 -1.23 -5.67
N ALA A 179 16.88 -2.41 -5.63
CA ALA A 179 16.54 -3.49 -6.55
C ALA A 179 15.04 -3.81 -6.62
N HIS A 180 14.33 -3.79 -5.48
CA HIS A 180 12.92 -4.18 -5.36
C HIS A 180 11.97 -3.02 -5.11
N GLN A 181 12.44 -1.77 -5.14
CA GLN A 181 11.62 -0.60 -4.82
C GLN A 181 12.09 0.65 -5.55
N ALA A 182 11.15 1.41 -6.08
CA ALA A 182 11.38 2.73 -6.67
C ALA A 182 10.43 3.74 -6.01
N SER A 183 10.91 4.41 -4.95
CA SER A 183 10.19 5.52 -4.34
C SER A 183 10.38 6.77 -5.19
N ARG A 184 9.31 7.20 -5.84
CA ARG A 184 9.32 8.30 -6.82
C ARG A 184 9.06 9.65 -6.16
N PRO A 185 9.55 10.75 -6.75
CA PRO A 185 9.16 12.09 -6.32
C PRO A 185 7.65 12.29 -6.41
N LEU A 186 7.07 13.01 -5.44
CA LEU A 186 5.65 13.36 -5.43
C LEU A 186 5.17 13.94 -6.77
N ALA A 187 5.98 14.82 -7.37
CA ALA A 187 5.64 15.43 -8.68
C ALA A 187 5.55 14.38 -9.81
N GLU A 188 6.35 13.32 -9.77
CA GLU A 188 6.31 12.24 -10.76
C GLU A 188 5.06 11.36 -10.55
N SER A 189 4.79 10.98 -9.31
CA SER A 189 3.58 10.24 -8.94
C SER A 189 2.30 11.02 -9.28
N THR A 190 2.29 12.34 -9.03
CA THR A 190 1.18 13.22 -9.39
C THR A 190 0.95 13.25 -10.90
N ARG A 191 2.02 13.36 -11.71
CA ARG A 191 1.91 13.31 -13.18
C ARG A 191 1.38 11.97 -13.67
N ALA A 192 1.82 10.85 -13.09
CA ALA A 192 1.34 9.51 -13.48
C ALA A 192 -0.15 9.34 -13.19
N VAL A 193 -0.61 9.80 -12.03
CA VAL A 193 -2.02 9.82 -11.62
C VAL A 193 -2.86 10.68 -12.57
N ASP A 194 -2.41 11.90 -12.85
CA ASP A 194 -3.12 12.83 -13.73
C ASP A 194 -3.21 12.32 -15.18
N ALA A 195 -2.09 11.80 -15.72
CA ALA A 195 -2.02 11.22 -17.05
C ALA A 195 -2.91 9.97 -17.22
N ALA A 196 -3.21 9.25 -16.14
CA ALA A 196 -4.13 8.12 -16.15
C ALA A 196 -5.61 8.54 -15.99
N GLY A 197 -5.92 9.84 -15.93
CA GLY A 197 -7.27 10.36 -15.86
C GLY A 197 -7.84 10.46 -14.45
N PHE A 198 -7.00 10.47 -13.42
CA PHE A 198 -7.43 10.71 -12.05
C PHE A 198 -7.34 12.19 -11.66
N ARG A 199 -8.14 12.56 -10.69
CA ARG A 199 -8.04 13.81 -9.93
C ARG A 199 -7.64 13.46 -8.51
N ILE A 200 -6.58 14.05 -7.98
CA ILE A 200 -6.21 13.93 -6.56
C ILE A 200 -7.21 14.74 -5.74
N VAL A 201 -7.81 14.10 -4.75
CA VAL A 201 -8.81 14.70 -3.86
C VAL A 201 -8.19 15.07 -2.53
N GLU A 202 -7.43 14.17 -1.94
CA GLU A 202 -6.82 14.36 -0.63
C GLU A 202 -5.55 13.51 -0.50
N ARG A 203 -4.61 13.97 0.32
CA ARG A 203 -3.42 13.21 0.72
C ARG A 203 -3.24 13.35 2.22
N VAL A 204 -3.04 12.23 2.91
CA VAL A 204 -2.91 12.19 4.37
C VAL A 204 -1.71 11.35 4.80
N PRO A 205 -1.05 11.68 5.90
CA PRO A 205 -0.02 10.85 6.49
C PRO A 205 -0.54 9.47 6.85
N MET A 206 0.20 8.42 6.41
CA MET A 206 0.03 7.06 6.91
C MET A 206 0.85 6.84 8.17
N PHE A 207 2.08 7.39 8.19
CA PHE A 207 2.98 7.41 9.33
C PHE A 207 3.71 8.74 9.43
N VAL A 208 4.16 9.08 10.64
CA VAL A 208 5.02 10.23 10.89
C VAL A 208 6.28 9.81 11.66
N LEU A 209 6.13 8.95 12.66
CA LEU A 209 7.18 8.53 13.59
C LEU A 209 7.53 7.04 13.48
N MET A 210 6.52 6.16 13.32
CA MET A 210 6.72 4.71 13.44
C MET A 210 7.32 4.05 12.20
N ASN A 211 7.41 4.73 11.07
CA ASN A 211 8.05 4.22 9.85
C ASN A 211 9.31 5.01 9.50
N TYR A 212 10.21 4.40 8.69
CA TYR A 212 11.47 5.01 8.29
C TYR A 212 11.24 6.35 7.60
N PRO A 213 11.93 7.44 8.03
CA PRO A 213 11.75 8.77 7.47
C PRO A 213 12.48 8.90 6.13
N ALA A 214 11.92 8.29 5.09
CA ALA A 214 12.51 8.20 3.75
C ALA A 214 12.72 9.58 3.11
N ASP A 215 11.79 10.53 3.36
CA ASP A 215 11.80 11.87 2.75
C ASP A 215 12.60 12.91 3.58
N THR A 216 13.46 12.48 4.51
CA THR A 216 14.31 13.43 5.25
C THR A 216 15.71 13.56 4.65
N ARG A 217 16.22 14.80 4.59
CA ARG A 217 17.64 15.10 4.28
C ARG A 217 18.56 14.92 5.49
N SER A 218 18.00 14.92 6.70
CA SER A 218 18.77 14.85 7.94
C SER A 218 19.30 13.43 8.20
N ARG A 219 20.62 13.28 8.16
CA ARG A 219 21.29 12.04 8.56
C ARG A 219 21.05 11.74 10.05
N LEU A 220 21.00 12.79 10.88
CA LEU A 220 20.72 12.68 12.31
C LEU A 220 19.30 12.14 12.55
N ALA A 221 18.28 12.64 11.84
CA ALA A 221 16.91 12.15 11.98
C ALA A 221 16.80 10.66 11.62
N ARG A 222 17.47 10.22 10.54
CA ARG A 222 17.51 8.79 10.17
C ARG A 222 18.24 7.95 11.21
N TRP A 223 19.35 8.44 11.75
CA TRP A 223 20.08 7.76 12.81
C TRP A 223 19.24 7.65 14.09
N LEU A 224 18.61 8.75 14.54
CA LEU A 224 17.74 8.77 15.71
C LEU A 224 16.56 7.80 15.55
N TRP A 225 15.95 7.77 14.36
CA TRP A 225 14.90 6.80 14.08
C TRP A 225 15.41 5.36 14.18
N THR A 226 16.56 5.06 13.58
CA THR A 226 17.18 3.73 13.63
C THR A 226 17.49 3.31 15.07
N ALA A 227 18.04 4.23 15.87
CA ALA A 227 18.31 3.97 17.30
C ALA A 227 17.01 3.75 18.09
N MET A 228 15.97 4.52 17.83
CA MET A 228 14.65 4.39 18.47
C MET A 228 14.02 3.03 18.20
N VAL A 229 14.08 2.51 16.96
CA VAL A 229 13.44 1.24 16.61
C VAL A 229 14.34 0.01 16.79
N ALA A 230 15.64 0.20 17.10
CA ALA A 230 16.58 -0.88 17.30
C ALA A 230 16.10 -1.96 18.29
N PRO A 231 15.45 -1.63 19.43
CA PRO A 231 14.92 -2.63 20.35
C PRO A 231 13.92 -3.59 19.69
N ALA A 232 13.11 -3.10 18.73
CA ALA A 232 12.15 -3.94 18.01
C ALA A 232 12.82 -4.99 17.11
N ALA A 233 14.02 -4.68 16.59
CA ALA A 233 14.81 -5.60 15.79
C ALA A 233 15.55 -6.65 16.63
N VAL A 234 15.70 -6.44 17.94
CA VAL A 234 16.42 -7.34 18.85
C VAL A 234 15.49 -8.40 19.45
N ALA A 235 14.30 -7.99 19.90
CA ALA A 235 13.39 -8.93 20.57
C ALA A 235 11.92 -8.53 20.39
N GLU A 236 11.07 -9.52 20.15
CA GLU A 236 9.63 -9.35 19.97
C GLU A 236 8.92 -8.63 21.16
N PRO A 237 9.23 -8.94 22.46
CA PRO A 237 8.63 -8.20 23.57
C PRO A 237 8.99 -6.70 23.57
N LEU A 238 10.23 -6.36 23.21
CA LEU A 238 10.67 -4.96 23.09
C LEU A 238 9.97 -4.26 21.93
N GLY A 239 9.80 -4.96 20.82
CA GLY A 239 9.02 -4.46 19.67
C GLY A 239 7.56 -4.20 20.04
N TRP A 240 6.95 -5.05 20.86
CA TRP A 240 5.61 -4.84 21.36
C TRP A 240 5.52 -3.60 22.28
N ALA A 241 6.42 -3.51 23.28
CA ALA A 241 6.42 -2.40 24.22
C ALA A 241 6.67 -1.05 23.53
N LEU A 242 7.65 -1.01 22.62
CA LEU A 242 7.93 0.20 21.83
C LEU A 242 6.73 0.59 20.95
N GLY A 243 6.11 -0.37 20.27
CA GLY A 243 4.93 -0.09 19.46
C GLY A 243 3.76 0.41 20.29
N ALA A 244 3.53 -0.15 21.48
CA ALA A 244 2.49 0.30 22.43
C ALA A 244 2.74 1.74 22.91
N LEU A 245 4.00 2.08 23.17
CA LEU A 245 4.40 3.43 23.59
C LEU A 245 4.22 4.46 22.47
N LEU A 246 4.65 4.11 21.25
CA LEU A 246 4.62 5.04 20.11
C LEU A 246 3.23 5.21 19.51
N TYR A 247 2.38 4.19 19.59
CA TYR A 247 1.07 4.16 18.92
C TYR A 247 0.16 5.35 19.24
N PRO A 248 -0.08 5.76 20.50
CA PRO A 248 -0.94 6.91 20.79
C PRO A 248 -0.38 8.22 20.22
N VAL A 249 0.94 8.39 20.26
CA VAL A 249 1.62 9.57 19.69
C VAL A 249 1.47 9.56 18.15
N GLU A 250 1.75 8.43 17.51
CA GLU A 250 1.57 8.26 16.06
C GLU A 250 0.13 8.56 15.63
N ARG A 251 -0.87 8.04 16.36
CA ARG A 251 -2.28 8.31 16.11
C ARG A 251 -2.63 9.80 16.16
N ALA A 252 -2.04 10.54 17.08
CA ALA A 252 -2.19 11.99 17.14
C ALA A 252 -1.49 12.67 15.96
N LEU A 253 -0.23 12.31 15.69
CA LEU A 253 0.56 12.91 14.61
C LEU A 253 -0.11 12.73 13.23
N VAL A 254 -0.56 11.54 12.87
CA VAL A 254 -1.24 11.29 11.56
C VAL A 254 -2.59 12.01 11.42
N ARG A 255 -3.15 12.56 12.50
CA ARG A 255 -4.37 13.38 12.44
C ARG A 255 -4.09 14.87 12.28
N TRP A 256 -2.99 15.34 12.85
CA TRP A 256 -2.70 16.79 12.95
C TRP A 256 -1.67 17.27 11.93
N THR A 257 -0.79 16.38 11.44
CA THR A 257 0.16 16.75 10.39
C THR A 257 -0.50 16.65 9.01
N ARG A 258 -0.07 17.53 8.11
CA ARG A 258 -0.54 17.54 6.71
C ARG A 258 0.33 16.72 5.79
N GLU A 259 1.57 16.52 6.17
CA GLU A 259 2.59 15.84 5.37
C GLU A 259 3.38 14.88 6.24
N SER A 260 3.85 13.80 5.64
CA SER A 260 4.64 12.77 6.31
C SER A 260 6.10 12.81 5.84
N PRO A 261 7.07 12.53 6.71
CA PRO A 261 8.45 12.27 6.29
C PRO A 261 8.64 10.84 5.73
N THR A 262 7.58 10.07 5.60
CA THR A 262 7.59 8.66 5.19
C THR A 262 6.40 8.35 4.29
N THR A 263 5.57 7.37 4.61
CA THR A 263 4.45 6.90 3.79
C THR A 263 3.21 7.77 3.99
N GLU A 264 2.56 8.13 2.90
CA GLU A 264 1.25 8.80 2.88
C GLU A 264 0.23 7.96 2.11
N LEU A 265 -1.06 8.22 2.34
CA LEU A 265 -2.18 7.71 1.55
C LEU A 265 -2.73 8.84 0.68
N MET A 266 -2.89 8.56 -0.60
CA MET A 266 -3.49 9.48 -1.57
C MET A 266 -4.85 8.94 -1.99
N LEU A 267 -5.87 9.78 -1.87
CA LEU A 267 -7.22 9.55 -2.37
C LEU A 267 -7.37 10.24 -3.73
N CYS A 268 -7.73 9.47 -4.73
CA CYS A 268 -7.98 9.97 -6.08
C CYS A 268 -9.36 9.56 -6.56
N GLN A 269 -9.91 10.34 -7.48
CA GLN A 269 -11.16 10.02 -8.18
C GLN A 269 -10.90 9.95 -9.68
N LYS A 270 -11.38 8.89 -10.33
CA LYS A 270 -11.36 8.80 -11.79
C LYS A 270 -12.27 9.87 -12.38
N ARG A 271 -11.75 10.65 -13.34
CA ARG A 271 -12.56 11.59 -14.11
C ARG A 271 -13.66 10.83 -14.88
N GLY A 272 -14.81 11.46 -15.03
CA GLY A 272 -15.93 10.91 -15.79
C GLY A 272 -15.65 10.86 -17.28
#